data_5f719a4194b75b97bf62c32ffb98fce7
#
_entry.id   5f719a4194b75b97bf62c32ffb98fce7
#
_cell.length_a   1.000
_cell.length_b   1.000
_cell.length_c   1.000
_cell.angle_alpha   90.00
_cell.angle_beta   90.00
_cell.angle_gamma   90.00
#
_symmetry.space_group_name_H-M   'P 1'
#
loop_
_entity.id
_entity.type
_entity.pdbx_description
1 polymer ?
#
loop_
_entity_poly.entity_id
_entity_poly.type
_entity_poly.pdbx_seq_one_letter_code
_entity_poly.pdbx_strand_id
1 'polypeptide(L)'
;VVLSLVVAITVHEFSHALVAVGLGDNTARKLGRLSLNPKRHLDPSGTVMMMLAGLGWGKPVPVDPRRLAHGHTGTALVAGAGPLSNLIVAFLLALPIKLGLLDSTRPGLNRAAHVMTGGFREGASDVVGLVIFFNLLLAVFNLIPLSPLDGSRVLAGLAPPGRVTDYARLQQYGPAILVTLIMLDYFLGIGLLWRVIGPVVRGLTSVATG
;
A
#
# COMPACT_ATOMS: atom_id res chain seq x y z
N VAL A 1 10.20 -10.46 4.66
CA VAL A 1 9.34 -9.35 5.11
C VAL A 1 9.86 -8.02 4.58
N VAL A 2 11.07 -7.56 4.97
CA VAL A 2 11.61 -6.23 4.58
C VAL A 2 11.64 -6.06 3.06
N LEU A 3 12.21 -7.04 2.33
CA LEU A 3 12.25 -7.01 0.87
C LEU A 3 10.85 -6.89 0.25
N SER A 4 9.90 -7.66 0.75
CA SER A 4 8.52 -7.67 0.24
C SER A 4 7.83 -6.31 0.43
N LEU A 5 8.05 -5.68 1.59
CA LEU A 5 7.50 -4.36 1.88
C LEU A 5 8.19 -3.27 1.06
N VAL A 6 9.51 -3.35 0.88
CA VAL A 6 10.27 -2.43 0.02
C VAL A 6 9.76 -2.48 -1.42
N VAL A 7 9.51 -3.67 -1.96
CA VAL A 7 8.92 -3.83 -3.30
C VAL A 7 7.53 -3.20 -3.35
N ALA A 8 6.67 -3.52 -2.38
CA ALA A 8 5.30 -3.02 -2.35
C ALA A 8 5.25 -1.48 -2.27
N ILE A 9 6.02 -0.85 -1.38
CA ILE A 9 6.10 0.61 -1.25
C ILE A 9 6.70 1.24 -2.52
N THR A 10 7.74 0.65 -3.09
CA THR A 10 8.41 1.22 -4.28
C THR A 10 7.45 1.29 -5.46
N VAL A 11 6.73 0.22 -5.75
CA VAL A 11 5.75 0.17 -6.85
C VAL A 11 4.59 1.13 -6.58
N HIS A 12 4.10 1.18 -5.36
CA HIS A 12 3.04 2.07 -4.92
C HIS A 12 3.40 3.55 -5.17
N GLU A 13 4.51 4.02 -4.62
CA GLU A 13 4.96 5.40 -4.76
C GLU A 13 5.33 5.75 -6.21
N PHE A 14 5.97 4.81 -6.93
CA PHE A 14 6.25 4.99 -8.35
C PHE A 14 4.97 5.20 -9.17
N SER A 15 3.90 4.48 -8.85
CA SER A 15 2.63 4.57 -9.56
C SER A 15 1.93 5.90 -9.34
N HIS A 16 1.98 6.44 -8.12
CA HIS A 16 1.54 7.82 -7.86
C HIS A 16 2.30 8.83 -8.73
N ALA A 17 3.64 8.72 -8.75
CA ALA A 17 4.49 9.60 -9.56
C ALA A 17 4.18 9.49 -11.06
N LEU A 18 3.96 8.27 -11.56
CA LEU A 18 3.68 7.99 -12.95
C LEU A 18 2.36 8.62 -13.39
N VAL A 19 1.30 8.41 -12.62
CA VAL A 19 -0.03 8.95 -12.93
C VAL A 19 -0.04 10.47 -12.78
N ALA A 20 0.62 11.03 -11.75
CA ALA A 20 0.74 12.48 -11.59
C ALA A 20 1.41 13.14 -12.81
N VAL A 21 2.51 12.56 -13.30
CA VAL A 21 3.20 13.04 -14.50
C VAL A 21 2.33 12.90 -15.74
N GLY A 22 1.62 11.78 -15.89
CA GLY A 22 0.68 11.57 -17.00
C GLY A 22 -0.50 12.56 -17.01
N LEU A 23 -0.88 13.07 -15.84
CA LEU A 23 -1.91 14.09 -15.69
C LEU A 23 -1.37 15.54 -15.69
N GLY A 24 -0.08 15.73 -15.97
CA GLY A 24 0.53 17.07 -16.18
C GLY A 24 1.37 17.59 -15.02
N ASP A 25 1.35 16.98 -13.86
CA ASP A 25 2.20 17.39 -12.74
C ASP A 25 3.58 16.75 -12.79
N ASN A 26 4.56 17.50 -13.28
CA ASN A 26 5.96 17.07 -13.37
C ASN A 26 6.76 17.23 -12.06
N THR A 27 6.13 17.57 -10.94
CA THR A 27 6.82 17.80 -9.66
C THR A 27 7.59 16.55 -9.21
N ALA A 28 6.93 15.39 -9.21
CA ALA A 28 7.56 14.12 -8.86
C ALA A 28 8.75 13.77 -9.75
N ARG A 29 8.63 13.98 -11.08
CA ARG A 29 9.71 13.77 -12.06
C ARG A 29 10.91 14.66 -11.76
N LYS A 30 10.69 15.95 -11.55
CA LYS A 30 11.77 16.94 -11.27
C LYS A 30 12.54 16.61 -10.00
N LEU A 31 11.89 16.01 -9.01
CA LEU A 31 12.48 15.58 -7.76
C LEU A 31 13.06 14.16 -7.80
N GLY A 32 13.11 13.54 -8.99
CA GLY A 32 13.66 12.19 -9.19
C GLY A 32 12.84 11.08 -8.54
N ARG A 33 11.52 11.32 -8.32
CA ARG A 33 10.60 10.36 -7.71
C ARG A 33 9.97 9.40 -8.72
N LEU A 34 10.04 9.70 -10.01
CA LEU A 34 9.65 8.77 -11.08
C LEU A 34 10.77 7.75 -11.30
N SER A 35 10.92 6.83 -10.38
CA SER A 35 12.02 5.85 -10.34
C SER A 35 11.58 4.61 -9.58
N LEU A 36 12.01 3.43 -10.03
CA LEU A 36 11.86 2.16 -9.29
C LEU A 36 13.00 1.92 -8.29
N ASN A 37 13.88 2.90 -8.08
CA ASN A 37 14.92 2.79 -7.06
C ASN A 37 14.31 2.99 -5.66
N PRO A 38 14.31 1.95 -4.78
CA PRO A 38 13.67 2.02 -3.48
C PRO A 38 14.24 3.12 -2.58
N LYS A 39 15.52 3.46 -2.72
CA LYS A 39 16.14 4.57 -1.96
C LYS A 39 15.44 5.92 -2.17
N ARG A 40 14.71 6.07 -3.26
CA ARG A 40 13.94 7.29 -3.55
C ARG A 40 12.61 7.35 -2.80
N HIS A 41 12.08 6.21 -2.36
CA HIS A 41 10.74 6.06 -1.78
C HIS A 41 10.75 5.70 -0.28
N LEU A 42 11.87 5.19 0.22
CA LEU A 42 12.01 4.86 1.63
C LEU A 42 12.31 6.12 2.46
N ASP A 43 11.61 6.24 3.57
CA ASP A 43 11.90 7.21 4.62
C ASP A 43 12.82 6.55 5.66
N PRO A 44 13.96 7.17 6.03
CA PRO A 44 14.87 6.58 7.01
C PRO A 44 14.21 6.32 8.36
N SER A 45 13.38 7.24 8.85
CA SER A 45 12.68 7.08 10.13
C SER A 45 11.58 6.02 10.04
N GLY A 46 10.82 5.99 8.94
CA GLY A 46 9.84 4.95 8.66
C GLY A 46 10.47 3.56 8.53
N THR A 47 11.66 3.48 7.92
CA THR A 47 12.41 2.22 7.81
C THR A 47 12.90 1.71 9.16
N VAL A 48 13.43 2.60 10.01
CA VAL A 48 13.85 2.24 11.38
C VAL A 48 12.65 1.77 12.21
N MET A 49 11.53 2.50 12.16
CA MET A 49 10.30 2.12 12.86
C MET A 49 9.76 0.76 12.38
N MET A 50 9.87 0.49 11.08
CA MET A 50 9.52 -0.82 10.53
C MET A 50 10.35 -1.96 11.12
N MET A 51 11.66 -1.73 11.34
CA MET A 51 12.54 -2.73 11.94
C MET A 51 12.28 -2.92 13.44
N LEU A 52 11.94 -1.85 14.17
CA LEU A 52 11.76 -1.88 15.62
C LEU A 52 10.35 -2.31 16.05
N ALA A 53 9.33 -1.80 15.37
CA ALA A 53 7.92 -1.95 15.77
C ALA A 53 7.06 -2.68 14.73
N GLY A 54 7.63 -3.10 13.60
CA GLY A 54 6.88 -3.70 12.50
C GLY A 54 5.96 -2.71 11.75
N LEU A 55 5.98 -1.44 12.13
CA LEU A 55 5.23 -0.35 11.51
C LEU A 55 6.20 0.60 10.82
N GLY A 56 5.95 0.90 9.56
CA GLY A 56 6.80 1.80 8.80
C GLY A 56 6.02 2.56 7.73
N TRP A 57 6.63 3.60 7.22
CA TRP A 57 6.07 4.42 6.15
C TRP A 57 7.10 4.75 5.09
N GLY A 58 6.61 4.94 3.88
CA GLY A 58 7.41 5.46 2.77
C GLY A 58 7.50 6.99 2.81
N LYS A 59 8.42 7.51 2.02
CA LYS A 59 8.50 8.94 1.76
C LYS A 59 7.48 9.32 0.69
N PRO A 60 6.41 10.05 1.00
CA PRO A 60 5.31 10.28 0.06
C PRO A 60 5.77 11.04 -1.20
N VAL A 61 5.15 10.72 -2.32
CA VAL A 61 5.38 11.43 -3.58
C VAL A 61 4.74 12.82 -3.49
N PRO A 62 5.52 13.89 -3.75
CA PRO A 62 4.96 15.24 -3.81
C PRO A 62 4.11 15.40 -5.07
N VAL A 63 2.86 15.79 -4.89
CA VAL A 63 1.88 16.05 -5.96
C VAL A 63 1.27 17.43 -5.74
N ASP A 64 1.26 18.25 -6.79
CA ASP A 64 0.58 19.55 -6.77
C ASP A 64 -0.80 19.43 -7.48
N PRO A 65 -1.91 19.41 -6.72
CA PRO A 65 -3.26 19.25 -7.28
C PRO A 65 -3.62 20.32 -8.32
N ARG A 66 -3.00 21.50 -8.23
CA ARG A 66 -3.27 22.63 -9.14
C ARG A 66 -2.73 22.40 -10.55
N ARG A 67 -1.79 21.46 -10.69
CA ARG A 67 -1.14 21.12 -11.98
C ARG A 67 -1.76 19.90 -12.63
N LEU A 68 -2.62 19.17 -11.88
CA LEU A 68 -3.27 17.99 -12.39
C LEU A 68 -4.39 18.34 -13.37
N ALA A 69 -4.42 17.68 -14.51
CA ALA A 69 -5.61 17.65 -15.35
C ALA A 69 -6.79 17.08 -14.54
N HIS A 70 -8.00 17.56 -14.82
CA HIS A 70 -9.25 17.16 -14.16
C HIS A 70 -9.37 17.51 -12.67
N GLY A 71 -8.52 18.37 -12.10
CA GLY A 71 -8.67 18.91 -10.73
C GLY A 71 -8.83 17.83 -9.65
N HIS A 72 -9.97 17.83 -8.95
CA HIS A 72 -10.23 16.86 -7.87
C HIS A 72 -10.25 15.40 -8.34
N THR A 73 -10.81 15.13 -9.51
CA THR A 73 -10.82 13.78 -10.11
C THR A 73 -9.39 13.35 -10.45
N GLY A 74 -8.55 14.26 -10.95
CA GLY A 74 -7.12 13.99 -11.17
C GLY A 74 -6.40 13.59 -9.88
N THR A 75 -6.71 14.25 -8.76
CA THR A 75 -6.17 13.89 -7.45
C THR A 75 -6.61 12.49 -7.02
N ALA A 76 -7.90 12.13 -7.26
CA ALA A 76 -8.39 10.78 -6.97
C ALA A 76 -7.70 9.71 -7.82
N LEU A 77 -7.46 9.98 -9.11
CA LEU A 77 -6.75 9.06 -10.01
C LEU A 77 -5.31 8.84 -9.55
N VAL A 78 -4.60 9.90 -9.18
CA VAL A 78 -3.25 9.79 -8.61
C VAL A 78 -3.28 8.95 -7.33
N ALA A 79 -4.19 9.27 -6.40
CA ALA A 79 -4.30 8.54 -5.13
C ALA A 79 -4.68 7.06 -5.32
N GLY A 80 -5.57 6.75 -6.25
CA GLY A 80 -5.96 5.37 -6.56
C GLY A 80 -4.85 4.54 -7.24
N ALA A 81 -3.87 5.20 -7.88
CA ALA A 81 -2.83 4.53 -8.64
C ALA A 81 -1.93 3.63 -7.78
N GLY A 82 -1.57 4.06 -6.57
CA GLY A 82 -0.77 3.28 -5.64
C GLY A 82 -1.44 1.96 -5.25
N PRO A 83 -2.62 2.00 -4.61
CA PRO A 83 -3.35 0.78 -4.25
C PRO A 83 -3.65 -0.13 -5.44
N LEU A 84 -4.03 0.44 -6.59
CA LEU A 84 -4.30 -0.33 -7.80
C LEU A 84 -3.06 -1.07 -8.31
N SER A 85 -1.91 -0.42 -8.32
CA SER A 85 -0.65 -1.04 -8.73
C SER A 85 -0.25 -2.20 -7.81
N ASN A 86 -0.46 -2.07 -6.51
CA ASN A 86 -0.23 -3.15 -5.56
C ASN A 86 -1.16 -4.34 -5.81
N LEU A 87 -2.44 -4.10 -6.11
CA LEU A 87 -3.36 -5.18 -6.51
C LEU A 87 -2.85 -5.88 -7.79
N ILE A 88 -2.48 -5.12 -8.82
CA ILE A 88 -1.96 -5.67 -10.08
C ILE A 88 -0.73 -6.54 -9.83
N VAL A 89 0.25 -6.04 -9.06
CA VAL A 89 1.46 -6.81 -8.72
C VAL A 89 1.12 -8.09 -7.96
N ALA A 90 0.22 -8.02 -6.98
CA ALA A 90 -0.20 -9.20 -6.22
C ALA A 90 -0.84 -10.27 -7.13
N PHE A 91 -1.75 -9.88 -8.01
CA PHE A 91 -2.41 -10.81 -8.93
C PHE A 91 -1.44 -11.38 -9.98
N LEU A 92 -0.52 -10.58 -10.51
CA LEU A 92 0.50 -11.05 -11.44
C LEU A 92 1.44 -12.07 -10.79
N LEU A 93 1.89 -11.79 -9.56
CA LEU A 93 2.76 -12.70 -8.81
C LEU A 93 2.05 -13.96 -8.32
N ALA A 94 0.73 -13.95 -8.24
CA ALA A 94 -0.06 -15.13 -7.90
C ALA A 94 -0.22 -16.11 -9.08
N LEU A 95 0.02 -15.69 -10.33
CA LEU A 95 -0.12 -16.55 -11.52
C LEU A 95 0.73 -17.84 -11.44
N PRO A 96 2.03 -17.80 -11.06
CA PRO A 96 2.81 -19.02 -10.91
C PRO A 96 2.24 -20.01 -9.89
N ILE A 97 1.63 -19.52 -8.80
CA ILE A 97 0.96 -20.35 -7.80
C ILE A 97 -0.30 -20.97 -8.41
N LYS A 98 -1.11 -20.15 -9.06
CA LYS A 98 -2.35 -20.60 -9.72
C LYS A 98 -2.13 -21.61 -10.84
N LEU A 99 -0.97 -21.54 -11.51
CA LEU A 99 -0.53 -22.48 -12.55
C LEU A 99 0.16 -23.74 -11.99
N GLY A 100 0.28 -23.89 -10.68
CA GLY A 100 0.92 -25.03 -10.02
C GLY A 100 2.46 -25.06 -10.16
N LEU A 101 3.08 -23.98 -10.62
CA LEU A 101 4.53 -23.85 -10.73
C LEU A 101 5.19 -23.60 -9.38
N LEU A 102 4.48 -22.95 -8.47
CA LEU A 102 4.85 -22.68 -7.09
C LEU A 102 3.77 -23.21 -6.14
N ASP A 103 4.18 -23.58 -4.93
CA ASP A 103 3.24 -24.11 -3.95
C ASP A 103 2.42 -22.97 -3.32
N SER A 104 1.13 -23.22 -3.06
CA SER A 104 0.31 -22.25 -2.32
C SER A 104 0.80 -22.20 -0.88
N THR A 105 1.47 -21.14 -0.53
CA THR A 105 1.88 -20.90 0.86
C THR A 105 0.85 -20.02 1.53
N ARG A 106 0.40 -20.41 2.74
CA ARG A 106 -0.39 -19.49 3.56
C ARG A 106 0.55 -18.37 4.03
N PRO A 107 0.40 -17.14 3.53
CA PRO A 107 1.28 -16.04 3.92
C PRO A 107 1.14 -15.79 5.42
N GLY A 108 2.22 -15.92 6.14
CA GLY A 108 2.29 -15.68 7.57
C GLY A 108 3.70 -15.25 7.97
N LEU A 109 3.79 -14.29 8.87
CA LEU A 109 5.07 -13.79 9.40
C LEU A 109 5.93 -14.92 10.01
N ASN A 110 5.29 -15.98 10.53
CA ASN A 110 5.97 -17.13 11.15
C ASN A 110 6.73 -18.00 10.13
N ARG A 111 6.46 -17.89 8.83
CA ARG A 111 7.17 -18.65 7.79
C ARG A 111 8.44 -17.98 7.27
N ALA A 112 8.68 -16.71 7.61
CA ALA A 112 9.94 -16.06 7.23
C ALA A 112 11.19 -16.82 7.74
N ALA A 113 11.07 -17.59 8.81
CA ALA A 113 12.12 -18.45 9.33
C ALA A 113 12.36 -19.72 8.47
N HIS A 114 11.34 -20.23 7.77
CA HIS A 114 11.45 -21.43 6.93
C HIS A 114 12.10 -21.18 5.56
N VAL A 115 12.15 -19.92 5.10
CA VAL A 115 12.81 -19.55 3.82
C VAL A 115 14.27 -19.99 3.77
N MET A 116 14.93 -20.14 4.93
CA MET A 116 16.34 -20.52 5.02
C MET A 116 16.59 -22.03 5.19
N THR A 117 15.55 -22.80 5.51
CA THR A 117 15.69 -24.24 5.80
C THR A 117 15.00 -25.15 4.78
N GLY A 118 14.13 -24.59 3.93
CA GLY A 118 13.42 -25.31 2.87
C GLY A 118 14.21 -25.43 1.57
N GLY A 119 13.74 -26.28 0.68
CA GLY A 119 14.27 -26.37 -0.69
C GLY A 119 14.04 -25.06 -1.49
N PHE A 120 14.77 -24.88 -2.60
CA PHE A 120 14.68 -23.68 -3.44
C PHE A 120 13.23 -23.34 -3.84
N ARG A 121 12.42 -24.32 -4.20
CA ARG A 121 11.01 -24.14 -4.59
C ARG A 121 10.16 -23.63 -3.42
N GLU A 122 10.35 -24.21 -2.22
CA GLU A 122 9.63 -23.76 -1.01
C GLU A 122 10.02 -22.35 -0.62
N GLY A 123 11.32 -22.03 -0.63
CA GLY A 123 11.82 -20.69 -0.35
C GLY A 123 11.30 -19.65 -1.37
N ALA A 124 11.26 -19.99 -2.65
CA ALA A 124 10.70 -19.13 -3.69
C ALA A 124 9.18 -18.90 -3.47
N SER A 125 8.42 -19.96 -3.17
CA SER A 125 6.99 -19.89 -2.87
C SER A 125 6.71 -18.98 -1.66
N ASP A 126 7.48 -19.11 -0.58
CA ASP A 126 7.33 -18.29 0.62
C ASP A 126 7.65 -16.81 0.35
N VAL A 127 8.70 -16.52 -0.41
CA VAL A 127 9.04 -15.13 -0.79
C VAL A 127 7.93 -14.52 -1.65
N VAL A 128 7.47 -15.22 -2.68
CA VAL A 128 6.37 -14.76 -3.55
C VAL A 128 5.10 -14.55 -2.75
N GLY A 129 4.75 -15.50 -1.87
CA GLY A 129 3.59 -15.38 -0.98
C GLY A 129 3.66 -14.17 -0.06
N LEU A 130 4.84 -13.86 0.50
CA LEU A 130 5.05 -12.65 1.29
C LEU A 130 4.92 -11.36 0.46
N VAL A 131 5.43 -11.34 -0.77
CA VAL A 131 5.29 -10.19 -1.65
C VAL A 131 3.83 -9.96 -2.01
N ILE A 132 3.08 -11.01 -2.34
CA ILE A 132 1.64 -10.95 -2.59
C ILE A 132 0.92 -10.38 -1.36
N PHE A 133 1.17 -10.95 -0.19
CA PHE A 133 0.53 -10.53 1.06
C PHE A 133 0.75 -9.04 1.36
N PHE A 134 1.99 -8.55 1.30
CA PHE A 134 2.29 -7.14 1.60
C PHE A 134 1.73 -6.19 0.54
N ASN A 135 1.67 -6.60 -0.72
CA ASN A 135 1.01 -5.79 -1.76
C ASN A 135 -0.50 -5.70 -1.51
N LEU A 136 -1.17 -6.82 -1.19
CA LEU A 136 -2.60 -6.82 -0.86
C LEU A 136 -2.88 -6.02 0.42
N LEU A 137 -2.07 -6.21 1.45
CA LEU A 137 -2.19 -5.48 2.70
C LEU A 137 -2.05 -3.96 2.50
N LEU A 138 -1.02 -3.54 1.75
CA LEU A 138 -0.77 -2.12 1.48
C LEU A 138 -1.90 -1.51 0.64
N ALA A 139 -2.42 -2.24 -0.36
CA ALA A 139 -3.55 -1.81 -1.16
C ALA A 139 -4.81 -1.60 -0.31
N VAL A 140 -5.19 -2.61 0.48
CA VAL A 140 -6.40 -2.56 1.30
C VAL A 140 -6.29 -1.48 2.39
N PHE A 141 -5.13 -1.40 3.06
CA PHE A 141 -4.88 -0.40 4.09
C PHE A 141 -4.97 1.02 3.53
N ASN A 142 -4.31 1.29 2.39
CA ASN A 142 -4.35 2.61 1.78
C ASN A 142 -5.70 2.99 1.17
N LEU A 143 -6.59 2.03 0.89
CA LEU A 143 -7.97 2.31 0.44
C LEU A 143 -8.92 2.68 1.58
N ILE A 144 -8.51 2.60 2.85
CA ILE A 144 -9.31 3.10 3.96
C ILE A 144 -9.54 4.61 3.77
N PRO A 145 -10.80 5.10 3.83
CA PRO A 145 -11.14 6.49 3.55
C PRO A 145 -10.79 7.42 4.72
N LEU A 146 -9.58 7.32 5.25
CA LEU A 146 -9.08 8.07 6.40
C LEU A 146 -7.71 8.68 6.08
N SER A 147 -7.58 10.01 6.22
CA SER A 147 -6.29 10.69 6.06
C SER A 147 -5.28 10.18 7.11
N PRO A 148 -4.00 10.00 6.75
CA PRO A 148 -3.32 10.42 5.51
C PRO A 148 -3.33 9.40 4.37
N LEU A 149 -4.15 8.34 4.45
CA LEU A 149 -4.22 7.25 3.48
C LEU A 149 -4.84 7.71 2.15
N ASP A 150 -4.49 7.03 1.06
CA ASP A 150 -4.92 7.37 -0.30
C ASP A 150 -6.45 7.31 -0.48
N GLY A 151 -7.12 6.38 0.20
CA GLY A 151 -8.57 6.24 0.18
C GLY A 151 -9.31 7.51 0.57
N SER A 152 -8.72 8.34 1.45
CA SER A 152 -9.28 9.65 1.79
C SER A 152 -9.28 10.63 0.61
N ARG A 153 -8.21 10.61 -0.18
CA ARG A 153 -8.07 11.45 -1.39
C ARG A 153 -8.92 10.92 -2.55
N VAL A 154 -9.02 9.60 -2.68
CA VAL A 154 -9.93 8.96 -3.64
C VAL A 154 -11.36 9.38 -3.33
N LEU A 155 -11.80 9.24 -2.08
CA LEU A 155 -13.14 9.62 -1.66
C LEU A 155 -13.41 11.12 -1.87
N ALA A 156 -12.45 11.99 -1.49
CA ALA A 156 -12.59 13.43 -1.68
C ALA A 156 -12.67 13.83 -3.16
N GLY A 157 -11.90 13.16 -4.03
CA GLY A 157 -11.91 13.46 -5.46
C GLY A 157 -13.15 12.94 -6.20
N LEU A 158 -13.86 11.97 -5.63
CA LEU A 158 -15.14 11.44 -6.12
C LEU A 158 -16.36 12.08 -5.46
N ALA A 159 -16.13 12.92 -4.45
CA ALA A 159 -17.20 13.57 -3.69
C ALA A 159 -18.01 14.56 -4.56
N PRO A 160 -19.33 14.63 -4.37
CA PRO A 160 -20.14 15.68 -5.00
C PRO A 160 -19.64 17.07 -4.60
N PRO A 161 -19.69 18.07 -5.51
CA PRO A 161 -19.15 19.41 -5.28
C PRO A 161 -19.64 20.08 -3.98
N GLY A 162 -20.89 19.82 -3.58
CA GLY A 162 -21.48 20.37 -2.35
C GLY A 162 -20.98 19.77 -1.03
N ARG A 163 -20.22 18.66 -1.08
CA ARG A 163 -19.70 17.97 0.13
C ARG A 163 -18.18 18.02 0.28
N VAL A 164 -17.48 18.67 -0.63
CA VAL A 164 -16.01 18.75 -0.62
C VAL A 164 -15.47 19.36 0.67
N THR A 165 -16.16 20.40 1.19
CA THR A 165 -15.78 21.08 2.44
C THR A 165 -15.95 20.19 3.67
N ASP A 166 -16.97 19.33 3.71
CA ASP A 166 -17.21 18.41 4.83
C ASP A 166 -16.12 17.33 4.85
N TYR A 167 -15.77 16.78 3.69
CA TYR A 167 -14.66 15.85 3.56
C TYR A 167 -13.32 16.48 3.93
N ALA A 168 -13.06 17.73 3.54
CA ALA A 168 -11.84 18.44 3.89
C ALA A 168 -11.70 18.62 5.41
N ARG A 169 -12.80 18.92 6.11
CA ARG A 169 -12.81 18.98 7.58
C ARG A 169 -12.55 17.64 8.21
N LEU A 170 -13.15 16.58 7.70
CA LEU A 170 -12.90 15.21 8.23
C LEU A 170 -11.44 14.80 8.03
N GLN A 171 -10.85 15.16 6.89
CA GLN A 171 -9.45 14.83 6.58
C GLN A 171 -8.45 15.45 7.56
N GLN A 172 -8.70 16.63 8.11
CA GLN A 172 -7.76 17.25 9.08
C GLN A 172 -7.66 16.48 10.39
N TYR A 173 -8.71 15.75 10.79
CA TYR A 173 -8.70 14.89 11.99
C TYR A 173 -8.21 13.47 11.69
N GLY A 174 -8.12 13.09 10.41
CA GLY A 174 -7.74 11.74 9.97
C GLY A 174 -6.47 11.21 10.59
N PRO A 175 -5.33 11.96 10.58
CA PRO A 175 -4.09 11.49 11.17
C PRO A 175 -4.21 11.20 12.68
N ALA A 176 -4.91 12.06 13.42
CA ALA A 176 -5.15 11.86 14.85
C ALA A 176 -6.03 10.63 15.10
N ILE A 177 -7.09 10.45 14.31
CA ILE A 177 -7.98 9.29 14.40
C ILE A 177 -7.18 8.01 14.11
N LEU A 178 -6.38 7.99 13.02
CA LEU A 178 -5.59 6.82 12.63
C LEU A 178 -4.59 6.42 13.72
N VAL A 179 -3.83 7.40 14.25
CA VAL A 179 -2.87 7.16 15.33
C VAL A 179 -3.59 6.66 16.58
N THR A 180 -4.72 7.27 16.95
CA THR A 180 -5.51 6.84 18.10
C THR A 180 -6.01 5.41 17.93
N LEU A 181 -6.52 5.04 16.75
CA LEU A 181 -6.97 3.69 16.46
C LEU A 181 -5.82 2.66 16.56
N ILE A 182 -4.65 2.98 15.99
CA ILE A 182 -3.47 2.12 16.06
C ILE A 182 -3.00 1.96 17.50
N MET A 183 -2.92 3.05 18.28
CA MET A 183 -2.52 3.01 19.68
C MET A 183 -3.52 2.21 20.53
N LEU A 184 -4.82 2.48 20.34
CA LEU A 184 -5.87 1.76 21.06
C LEU A 184 -5.81 0.25 20.76
N ASP A 185 -5.64 -0.11 19.48
CA ASP A 185 -5.52 -1.50 19.06
C ASP A 185 -4.28 -2.19 19.65
N TYR A 186 -3.16 -1.48 19.67
CA TYR A 186 -1.91 -1.96 20.26
C TYR A 186 -2.02 -2.17 21.78
N PHE A 187 -2.56 -1.19 22.54
CA PHE A 187 -2.65 -1.26 23.99
C PHE A 187 -3.72 -2.22 24.47
N LEU A 188 -4.85 -2.30 23.79
CA LEU A 188 -5.93 -3.21 24.16
C LEU A 188 -5.76 -4.64 23.62
N GLY A 189 -4.89 -4.82 22.62
CA GLY A 189 -4.63 -6.12 22.01
C GLY A 189 -5.84 -6.76 21.33
N ILE A 190 -6.85 -5.94 20.94
CA ILE A 190 -8.13 -6.45 20.40
C ILE A 190 -8.04 -6.83 18.92
N GLY A 191 -7.00 -6.40 18.21
CA GLY A 191 -6.80 -6.65 16.78
C GLY A 191 -7.88 -6.02 15.90
N LEU A 192 -8.37 -4.82 16.28
CA LEU A 192 -9.47 -4.13 15.60
C LEU A 192 -9.18 -3.90 14.12
N LEU A 193 -8.00 -3.35 13.82
CA LEU A 193 -7.57 -3.09 12.45
C LEU A 193 -7.53 -4.39 11.64
N TRP A 194 -7.00 -5.48 12.26
CA TRP A 194 -6.92 -6.76 11.60
C TRP A 194 -8.30 -7.42 11.40
N ARG A 195 -9.26 -7.20 12.30
CA ARG A 195 -10.64 -7.67 12.14
C ARG A 195 -11.32 -7.04 10.92
N VAL A 196 -10.99 -5.80 10.59
CA VAL A 196 -11.54 -5.10 9.42
C VAL A 196 -10.76 -5.44 8.13
N ILE A 197 -9.45 -5.33 8.17
CA ILE A 197 -8.58 -5.50 6.99
C ILE A 197 -8.38 -6.97 6.64
N GLY A 198 -8.19 -7.81 7.64
CA GLY A 198 -7.82 -9.21 7.50
C GLY A 198 -8.78 -10.05 6.64
N PRO A 199 -10.11 -9.95 6.81
CA PRO A 199 -11.05 -10.67 5.94
C PRO A 199 -10.92 -10.28 4.47
N VAL A 200 -10.74 -8.98 4.17
CA VAL A 200 -10.58 -8.49 2.80
C VAL A 200 -9.27 -9.00 2.19
N VAL A 201 -8.16 -8.90 2.93
CA VAL A 201 -6.86 -9.41 2.48
C VAL A 201 -6.91 -10.91 2.24
N ARG A 202 -7.51 -11.69 3.16
CA ARG A 202 -7.68 -13.14 2.97
C ARG A 202 -8.54 -13.48 1.75
N GLY A 203 -9.65 -12.77 1.57
CA GLY A 203 -10.53 -12.95 0.40
C GLY A 203 -9.79 -12.66 -0.90
N LEU A 204 -9.06 -11.55 -0.98
CA LEU A 204 -8.24 -11.22 -2.15
C LEU A 204 -7.11 -12.25 -2.38
N THR A 205 -6.47 -12.74 -1.31
CA THR A 205 -5.45 -13.78 -1.43
C THR A 205 -6.05 -15.07 -1.99
N SER A 206 -7.20 -15.50 -1.49
CA SER A 206 -7.86 -16.72 -2.00
C SER A 206 -8.29 -16.59 -3.46
N VAL A 207 -8.77 -15.41 -3.88
CA VAL A 207 -9.09 -15.16 -5.29
C VAL A 207 -7.84 -15.14 -6.17
N ALA A 208 -6.73 -14.62 -5.66
CA ALA A 208 -5.48 -14.53 -6.40
C ALA A 208 -4.79 -15.89 -6.56
N THR A 209 -4.74 -16.70 -5.50
CA THR A 209 -3.97 -17.97 -5.47
C THR A 209 -4.80 -19.22 -5.72
N GLY A 210 -6.11 -19.13 -5.66
CA GLY A 210 -7.06 -20.24 -5.91
C GLY A 210 -7.48 -20.91 -4.62
#